data_176035a4a6c1fb243f5abf5f45b4e08e
#
_entry.id   176035a4a6c1fb243f5abf5f45b4e08e
#
_cell.length_a   1.000
_cell.length_b   1.000
_cell.length_c   1.000
_cell.angle_alpha   90.00
_cell.angle_beta   90.00
_cell.angle_gamma   90.00
#
_symmetry.space_group_name_H-M   'P 1'
#
loop_
_entity.id
_entity.type
_entity.pdbx_description
1 polymer ?
#
loop_
_entity_poly.entity_id
_entity_poly.type
_entity_poly.pdbx_seq_one_letter_code
_entity_poly.pdbx_strand_id
1 'polypeptide(L)'
;WISFLRRAYENLPINPTPMEKKYLRMWAITLFPDGQKDSPKDPALAITRFAKETALKEEISELLDFLYDRIDIIPQKAELPYPCALEVYDSYTRDQLFAALGFAKPASIREGVKYLDHTNSDTVTRPTDVFLVTLNKSQKEFSDTTLYEDYSIDRHLFHWQSQSTTTPESKTGQRYLSQRETGGIVLLFVRSAKQDACRNAMAYTFLGTAKIVSHEGSQPISIIYRLDHPIPAKYITKTDSSGVL
;
A
#
# COMPACT_ATOMS: atom_id res chain seq x y z
N TRP A 1 -5.54 13.02 0.18
CA TRP A 1 -5.09 13.36 1.54
C TRP A 1 -4.24 14.63 1.57
N ILE A 2 -3.46 14.95 0.51
CA ILE A 2 -2.71 16.21 0.39
C ILE A 2 -3.65 17.43 0.44
N SER A 3 -4.77 17.40 -0.29
CA SER A 3 -5.77 18.48 -0.25
C SER A 3 -6.35 18.72 1.15
N PHE A 4 -6.53 17.64 1.92
CA PHE A 4 -6.95 17.76 3.31
C PHE A 4 -5.87 18.41 4.17
N LEU A 5 -4.61 17.97 4.06
CA LEU A 5 -3.50 18.53 4.84
C LEU A 5 -3.31 20.03 4.56
N ARG A 6 -3.39 20.47 3.30
CA ARG A 6 -3.34 21.89 2.93
C ARG A 6 -4.38 22.69 3.73
N ARG A 7 -5.67 22.30 3.65
CA ARG A 7 -6.75 22.97 4.39
C ARG A 7 -6.56 22.91 5.91
N ALA A 8 -6.02 21.80 6.41
CA ALA A 8 -5.80 21.61 7.84
C ALA A 8 -4.73 22.57 8.40
N TYR A 9 -3.64 22.80 7.67
CA TYR A 9 -2.60 23.76 8.06
C TYR A 9 -3.07 25.23 7.98
N GLU A 10 -3.99 25.53 7.05
CA GLU A 10 -4.59 26.88 6.93
C GLU A 10 -5.59 27.18 8.05
N ASN A 11 -6.35 26.17 8.52
CA ASN A 11 -7.55 26.35 9.35
C ASN A 11 -7.44 25.67 10.73
N LEU A 12 -6.32 25.82 11.41
CA LEU A 12 -6.15 25.30 12.78
C LEU A 12 -6.91 26.15 13.82
N PRO A 13 -7.46 25.55 14.87
CA PRO A 13 -7.53 24.11 15.17
C PRO A 13 -8.58 23.37 14.31
N ILE A 14 -8.31 22.08 13.99
CA ILE A 14 -9.21 21.24 13.20
C ILE A 14 -10.07 20.33 14.09
N ASN A 15 -11.29 20.05 13.63
CA ASN A 15 -12.14 18.98 14.17
C ASN A 15 -12.33 17.89 13.13
N PRO A 16 -11.42 16.89 13.07
CA PRO A 16 -11.35 15.96 11.97
C PRO A 16 -12.48 14.93 12.01
N THR A 17 -13.08 14.68 10.86
CA THR A 17 -13.99 13.56 10.62
C THR A 17 -13.27 12.21 10.81
N PRO A 18 -14.00 11.08 10.94
CA PRO A 18 -13.36 9.75 11.01
C PRO A 18 -12.41 9.44 9.86
N MET A 19 -12.71 9.90 8.64
CA MET A 19 -11.82 9.73 7.49
C MET A 19 -10.58 10.61 7.60
N GLU A 20 -10.75 11.86 7.97
CA GLU A 20 -9.64 12.81 8.15
C GLU A 20 -8.68 12.38 9.27
N LYS A 21 -9.18 11.70 10.32
CA LYS A 21 -8.33 11.09 11.34
C LYS A 21 -7.38 10.04 10.75
N LYS A 22 -7.78 9.31 9.69
CA LYS A 22 -6.90 8.37 9.00
C LYS A 22 -5.81 9.12 8.21
N TYR A 23 -6.14 10.20 7.54
CA TYR A 23 -5.16 11.07 6.88
C TYR A 23 -4.15 11.66 7.88
N LEU A 24 -4.63 12.09 9.05
CA LEU A 24 -3.76 12.57 10.13
C LEU A 24 -2.83 11.47 10.66
N ARG A 25 -3.31 10.23 10.75
CA ARG A 25 -2.50 9.08 11.16
C ARG A 25 -1.38 8.79 10.14
N MET A 26 -1.70 8.85 8.85
CA MET A 26 -0.70 8.72 7.77
C MET A 26 0.34 9.85 7.84
N TRP A 27 -0.11 11.07 8.10
CA TRP A 27 0.77 12.22 8.26
C TRP A 27 1.65 12.12 9.50
N ALA A 28 1.06 11.75 10.63
CA ALA A 28 1.79 11.61 11.90
C ALA A 28 2.91 10.57 11.80
N ILE A 29 2.68 9.42 11.15
CA ILE A 29 3.73 8.39 11.00
C ILE A 29 4.83 8.81 10.03
N THR A 30 4.54 9.71 9.10
CA THR A 30 5.55 10.30 8.21
C THR A 30 6.50 11.20 8.96
N LEU A 31 5.97 12.01 9.89
CA LEU A 31 6.74 12.96 10.69
C LEU A 31 7.40 12.32 11.92
N PHE A 32 6.72 11.35 12.51
CA PHE A 32 7.12 10.66 13.74
C PHE A 32 7.06 9.14 13.50
N PRO A 33 8.10 8.54 12.93
CA PRO A 33 8.16 7.08 12.79
C PRO A 33 7.92 6.36 14.11
N ASP A 34 7.29 5.18 14.05
CA ASP A 34 6.98 4.38 15.22
C ASP A 34 8.20 4.16 16.14
N GLY A 35 7.97 4.30 17.45
CA GLY A 35 8.99 4.09 18.47
C GLY A 35 9.81 5.33 18.83
N GLN A 36 9.55 6.48 18.23
CA GLN A 36 10.12 7.73 18.71
C GLN A 36 9.44 8.17 20.01
N LYS A 37 10.26 8.53 21.01
CA LYS A 37 9.83 8.91 22.36
C LYS A 37 8.83 10.07 22.39
N ASP A 38 8.93 10.94 21.38
CA ASP A 38 8.14 12.18 21.26
C ASP A 38 6.97 12.10 20.29
N SER A 39 6.64 10.89 19.79
CA SER A 39 5.52 10.71 18.88
C SER A 39 4.18 11.06 19.57
N PRO A 40 3.36 11.96 19.01
CA PRO A 40 2.07 12.29 19.59
C PRO A 40 1.15 11.07 19.60
N LYS A 41 0.52 10.79 20.75
CA LYS A 41 -0.49 9.71 20.86
C LYS A 41 -1.73 10.02 20.02
N ASP A 42 -2.11 11.31 19.95
CA ASP A 42 -3.18 11.79 19.08
C ASP A 42 -2.58 12.33 17.78
N PRO A 43 -2.90 11.75 16.63
CA PRO A 43 -2.43 12.22 15.33
C PRO A 43 -2.74 13.69 15.03
N ALA A 44 -3.82 14.27 15.57
CA ALA A 44 -4.16 15.68 15.40
C ALA A 44 -3.12 16.60 16.06
N LEU A 45 -2.46 16.14 17.12
CA LEU A 45 -1.38 16.90 17.76
C LEU A 45 -0.14 17.02 16.89
N ALA A 46 0.06 16.11 15.93
CA ALA A 46 1.19 16.20 15.00
C ALA A 46 1.12 17.48 14.17
N ILE A 47 -0.04 17.79 13.57
CA ILE A 47 -0.26 19.04 12.83
C ILE A 47 -0.10 20.26 13.75
N THR A 48 -0.77 20.27 14.91
CA THR A 48 -0.75 21.39 15.85
C THR A 48 0.65 21.69 16.36
N ARG A 49 1.46 20.66 16.57
CA ARG A 49 2.84 20.81 17.06
C ARG A 49 3.72 21.53 16.04
N PHE A 50 3.67 21.13 14.77
CA PHE A 50 4.45 21.76 13.71
C PHE A 50 3.93 23.15 13.33
N ALA A 51 2.62 23.37 13.42
CA ALA A 51 2.03 24.65 13.10
C ALA A 51 2.30 25.77 14.12
N LYS A 52 2.89 25.44 15.29
CA LYS A 52 3.32 26.45 16.28
C LYS A 52 4.57 27.20 15.83
N GLU A 53 5.39 26.57 15.02
CA GLU A 53 6.62 27.17 14.47
C GLU A 53 6.31 27.75 13.10
N THR A 54 6.22 29.07 12.99
CA THR A 54 5.78 29.77 11.76
C THR A 54 6.60 29.36 10.54
N ALA A 55 7.92 29.37 10.64
CA ALA A 55 8.80 28.98 9.53
C ALA A 55 8.55 27.54 9.07
N LEU A 56 8.38 26.60 10.01
CA LEU A 56 8.11 25.20 9.68
C LEU A 56 6.72 25.02 9.07
N LYS A 57 5.73 25.79 9.51
CA LYS A 57 4.39 25.80 8.93
C LYS A 57 4.43 26.27 7.48
N GLU A 58 5.17 27.34 7.19
CA GLU A 58 5.36 27.88 5.84
C GLU A 58 6.02 26.86 4.91
N GLU A 59 7.14 26.28 5.31
CA GLU A 59 7.84 25.24 4.56
C GLU A 59 6.94 24.01 4.24
N ILE A 60 6.18 23.55 5.24
CA ILE A 60 5.24 22.43 5.02
C ILE A 60 4.13 22.85 4.06
N SER A 61 3.60 24.05 4.16
CA SER A 61 2.55 24.54 3.28
C SER A 61 3.05 24.63 1.84
N GLU A 62 4.23 25.17 1.59
CA GLU A 62 4.89 25.20 0.29
C GLU A 62 5.14 23.80 -0.28
N LEU A 63 5.60 22.87 0.56
CA LEU A 63 5.76 21.47 0.17
C LEU A 63 4.43 20.81 -0.24
N LEU A 64 3.36 21.06 0.51
CA LEU A 64 2.04 20.51 0.20
C LEU A 64 1.47 21.12 -1.10
N ASP A 65 1.69 22.40 -1.36
CA ASP A 65 1.33 23.04 -2.63
C ASP A 65 2.10 22.44 -3.79
N PHE A 66 3.41 22.32 -3.65
CA PHE A 66 4.27 21.67 -4.65
C PHE A 66 3.85 20.22 -4.97
N LEU A 67 3.50 19.44 -3.95
CA LEU A 67 3.02 18.06 -4.13
C LEU A 67 1.64 18.02 -4.78
N TYR A 68 0.76 18.96 -4.42
CA TYR A 68 -0.58 19.06 -5.00
C TYR A 68 -0.54 19.35 -6.49
N ASP A 69 0.30 20.27 -6.93
CA ASP A 69 0.44 20.67 -8.34
C ASP A 69 1.08 19.58 -9.23
N ARG A 70 1.65 18.54 -8.60
CA ARG A 70 2.28 17.38 -9.28
C ARG A 70 1.43 16.14 -9.31
N ILE A 71 0.17 16.23 -8.90
CA ILE A 71 -0.78 15.12 -9.05
C ILE A 71 -1.09 14.98 -10.54
N ASP A 72 -0.52 13.95 -11.17
CA ASP A 72 -0.65 13.64 -12.59
C ASP A 72 -1.71 12.55 -12.90
N ILE A 73 -2.25 11.94 -11.86
CA ILE A 73 -3.29 10.90 -11.95
C ILE A 73 -4.46 11.32 -11.05
N ILE A 74 -5.68 11.19 -11.55
CA ILE A 74 -6.89 11.35 -10.73
C ILE A 74 -7.09 10.05 -9.94
N PRO A 75 -6.89 10.05 -8.61
CA PRO A 75 -7.07 8.88 -7.79
C PRO A 75 -8.52 8.39 -7.82
N GLN A 76 -8.71 7.10 -7.74
CA GLN A 76 -10.02 6.46 -7.73
C GLN A 76 -10.23 5.72 -6.39
N LYS A 77 -11.46 5.74 -5.89
CA LYS A 77 -11.79 5.00 -4.68
C LYS A 77 -11.82 3.50 -4.97
N ALA A 78 -11.15 2.73 -4.12
CA ALA A 78 -11.36 1.28 -4.10
C ALA A 78 -12.73 0.98 -3.47
N GLU A 79 -13.49 0.07 -4.09
CA GLU A 79 -14.74 -0.41 -3.52
C GLU A 79 -14.46 -1.41 -2.39
N LEU A 80 -14.44 -0.91 -1.16
CA LEU A 80 -14.16 -1.69 0.04
C LEU A 80 -15.36 -1.65 1.00
N PRO A 81 -15.62 -2.74 1.75
CA PRO A 81 -16.73 -2.81 2.71
C PRO A 81 -16.44 -2.04 4.01
N TYR A 82 -15.35 -1.31 4.07
CA TYR A 82 -14.93 -0.46 5.19
C TYR A 82 -14.36 0.87 4.68
N PRO A 83 -14.45 1.95 5.48
CA PRO A 83 -13.88 3.24 5.11
C PRO A 83 -12.35 3.14 4.96
N CYS A 84 -11.83 3.45 3.76
CA CYS A 84 -10.40 3.41 3.47
C CYS A 84 -9.90 4.77 3.01
N ALA A 85 -8.76 5.19 3.55
CA ALA A 85 -8.10 6.44 3.20
C ALA A 85 -7.16 6.33 1.99
N LEU A 86 -7.03 5.11 1.43
CA LEU A 86 -6.19 4.85 0.27
C LEU A 86 -7.01 4.98 -1.00
N GLU A 87 -6.43 5.62 -2.00
CA GLU A 87 -7.02 5.80 -3.32
C GLU A 87 -6.18 5.06 -4.36
N VAL A 88 -6.86 4.43 -5.32
CA VAL A 88 -6.21 3.66 -6.38
C VAL A 88 -5.36 4.60 -7.24
N TYR A 89 -4.19 4.15 -7.61
CA TYR A 89 -3.12 4.82 -8.33
C TYR A 89 -2.28 5.81 -7.51
N ASP A 90 -2.69 6.18 -6.30
CA ASP A 90 -1.83 6.92 -5.40
C ASP A 90 -0.69 6.06 -4.85
N SER A 91 0.38 6.73 -4.46
CA SER A 91 1.60 6.10 -3.95
C SER A 91 1.79 6.39 -2.47
N TYR A 92 2.11 5.34 -1.70
CA TYR A 92 2.25 5.38 -0.26
C TYR A 92 3.53 4.68 0.18
N THR A 93 4.17 5.20 1.21
CA THR A 93 5.17 4.41 1.93
C THR A 93 4.48 3.24 2.63
N ARG A 94 5.24 2.20 2.96
CA ARG A 94 4.70 1.04 3.69
C ARG A 94 4.01 1.47 5.00
N ASP A 95 4.63 2.37 5.73
CA ASP A 95 4.11 2.81 7.02
C ASP A 95 2.81 3.62 6.86
N GLN A 96 2.72 4.48 5.85
CA GLN A 96 1.51 5.23 5.52
C GLN A 96 0.34 4.31 5.16
N LEU A 97 0.56 3.32 4.27
CA LEU A 97 -0.53 2.43 3.86
C LEU A 97 -1.07 1.59 5.02
N PHE A 98 -0.20 1.07 5.91
CA PHE A 98 -0.65 0.32 7.07
C PHE A 98 -1.28 1.20 8.16
N ALA A 99 -0.82 2.45 8.31
CA ALA A 99 -1.48 3.44 9.16
C ALA A 99 -2.89 3.78 8.65
N ALA A 100 -3.07 3.93 7.32
CA ALA A 100 -4.37 4.13 6.69
C ALA A 100 -5.32 2.94 6.88
N LEU A 101 -4.78 1.72 6.87
CA LEU A 101 -5.51 0.48 7.14
C LEU A 101 -5.70 0.19 8.63
N GLY A 102 -5.32 1.11 9.52
CA GLY A 102 -5.56 0.99 10.95
C GLY A 102 -4.70 -0.03 11.68
N PHE A 103 -3.58 -0.46 11.11
CA PHE A 103 -2.66 -1.37 11.79
C PHE A 103 -1.85 -0.61 12.85
N ALA A 104 -1.80 -1.15 14.06
CA ALA A 104 -1.28 -0.42 15.23
C ALA A 104 0.25 -0.18 15.21
N LYS A 105 1.02 -1.03 14.50
CA LYS A 105 2.49 -0.97 14.46
C LYS A 105 3.01 -1.08 13.03
N PRO A 106 2.75 -0.10 12.15
CA PRO A 106 3.12 -0.15 10.72
C PRO A 106 4.62 -0.45 10.49
N ALA A 107 5.51 0.18 11.23
CA ALA A 107 6.96 0.02 11.10
C ALA A 107 7.49 -1.36 11.49
N SER A 108 6.68 -2.20 12.16
CA SER A 108 7.07 -3.58 12.52
C SER A 108 6.99 -4.56 11.35
N ILE A 109 6.32 -4.18 10.24
CA ILE A 109 6.08 -5.07 9.10
C ILE A 109 7.34 -5.15 8.24
N ARG A 110 7.80 -6.36 7.95
CA ARG A 110 8.95 -6.66 7.10
C ARG A 110 8.58 -7.51 5.90
N GLU A 111 7.48 -8.23 5.98
CA GLU A 111 7.00 -9.19 4.99
C GLU A 111 6.42 -8.48 3.75
N GLY A 112 6.43 -9.18 2.61
CA GLY A 112 5.75 -8.75 1.38
C GLY A 112 4.24 -8.98 1.40
N VAL A 113 3.73 -9.72 2.38
CA VAL A 113 2.30 -9.96 2.59
C VAL A 113 1.95 -9.75 4.05
N LYS A 114 0.86 -9.02 4.30
CA LYS A 114 0.30 -8.86 5.63
C LYS A 114 -1.19 -9.16 5.64
N TYR A 115 -1.57 -10.08 6.51
CA TYR A 115 -2.98 -10.35 6.79
C TYR A 115 -3.53 -9.40 7.84
N LEU A 116 -4.67 -8.79 7.54
CA LEU A 116 -5.40 -7.89 8.43
C LEU A 116 -6.84 -8.38 8.62
N ASP A 117 -7.34 -8.20 9.83
CA ASP A 117 -8.74 -8.37 10.21
C ASP A 117 -9.10 -7.45 11.40
N HIS A 118 -10.30 -7.60 11.92
CA HIS A 118 -10.79 -6.82 13.06
C HIS A 118 -9.99 -7.02 14.38
N THR A 119 -9.11 -8.03 14.45
CA THR A 119 -8.31 -8.30 15.65
C THR A 119 -6.99 -7.52 15.66
N ASN A 120 -6.51 -7.10 14.50
CA ASN A 120 -5.22 -6.43 14.36
C ASN A 120 -5.30 -5.08 13.62
N SER A 121 -6.49 -4.67 13.20
CA SER A 121 -6.79 -3.40 12.56
C SER A 121 -8.06 -2.78 13.13
N ASP A 122 -8.06 -1.47 13.35
CA ASP A 122 -9.25 -0.71 13.75
C ASP A 122 -10.10 -0.23 12.55
N THR A 123 -9.67 -0.53 11.35
CA THR A 123 -10.29 -0.09 10.08
C THR A 123 -10.83 -1.28 9.30
N VAL A 124 -10.06 -2.34 9.18
CA VAL A 124 -10.38 -3.51 8.36
C VAL A 124 -11.40 -4.38 9.09
N THR A 125 -12.60 -4.51 8.51
CA THR A 125 -13.71 -5.28 9.09
C THR A 125 -13.89 -6.67 8.48
N ARG A 126 -13.18 -6.96 7.38
CA ARG A 126 -13.17 -8.27 6.70
C ARG A 126 -11.76 -8.79 6.52
N PRO A 127 -11.57 -10.11 6.47
CA PRO A 127 -10.27 -10.71 6.16
C PRO A 127 -9.65 -10.07 4.93
N THR A 128 -8.49 -9.46 5.08
CA THR A 128 -7.81 -8.70 4.02
C THR A 128 -6.34 -9.08 3.96
N ASP A 129 -5.89 -9.53 2.81
CA ASP A 129 -4.47 -9.73 2.50
C ASP A 129 -3.92 -8.50 1.76
N VAL A 130 -2.88 -7.90 2.32
CA VAL A 130 -2.18 -6.75 1.73
C VAL A 130 -0.91 -7.27 1.07
N PHE A 131 -0.83 -7.18 -0.26
CA PHE A 131 0.31 -7.62 -1.05
C PHE A 131 1.20 -6.45 -1.43
N LEU A 132 2.47 -6.51 -1.02
CA LEU A 132 3.51 -5.52 -1.30
C LEU A 132 4.50 -6.10 -2.30
N VAL A 133 4.32 -5.81 -3.59
CA VAL A 133 5.11 -6.38 -4.67
C VAL A 133 6.16 -5.40 -5.16
N THR A 134 7.39 -5.89 -5.34
CA THR A 134 8.48 -5.19 -6.05
C THR A 134 8.71 -5.92 -7.36
N LEU A 135 8.50 -5.25 -8.51
CA LEU A 135 8.55 -5.88 -9.83
C LEU A 135 9.99 -6.19 -10.29
N ASN A 136 10.89 -5.20 -10.19
CA ASN A 136 12.29 -5.40 -10.57
C ASN A 136 13.09 -5.85 -9.35
N LYS A 137 13.29 -7.16 -9.23
CA LYS A 137 14.07 -7.78 -8.16
C LYS A 137 15.45 -8.14 -8.72
N SER A 138 16.51 -7.55 -8.18
CA SER A 138 17.87 -7.95 -8.51
C SER A 138 18.36 -9.02 -7.54
N GLN A 139 19.18 -9.96 -8.01
CA GLN A 139 19.82 -11.00 -7.16
C GLN A 139 20.66 -10.41 -6.03
N LYS A 140 21.13 -9.15 -6.19
CA LYS A 140 21.87 -8.45 -5.13
C LYS A 140 21.04 -7.99 -3.95
N GLU A 141 19.72 -7.79 -4.17
CA GLU A 141 18.79 -7.24 -3.18
C GLU A 141 17.89 -8.30 -2.54
N PHE A 142 17.78 -9.47 -3.18
CA PHE A 142 16.89 -10.55 -2.76
C PHE A 142 17.65 -11.88 -2.78
N SER A 143 17.39 -12.76 -1.80
CA SER A 143 17.87 -14.13 -1.83
C SER A 143 17.11 -14.93 -2.90
N ASP A 144 17.71 -16.03 -3.39
CA ASP A 144 17.08 -16.90 -4.40
C ASP A 144 15.68 -17.40 -3.97
N THR A 145 15.45 -17.55 -2.67
CA THR A 145 14.15 -17.95 -2.10
C THR A 145 13.10 -16.85 -2.08
N THR A 146 13.47 -15.60 -2.38
CA THR A 146 12.57 -14.43 -2.42
C THR A 146 12.48 -13.77 -3.80
N LEU A 147 13.10 -14.37 -4.82
CA LEU A 147 12.96 -13.98 -6.23
C LEU A 147 11.67 -14.56 -6.83
N TYR A 148 10.53 -14.09 -6.34
CA TYR A 148 9.22 -14.50 -6.90
C TYR A 148 9.00 -13.86 -8.27
N GLU A 149 8.37 -14.60 -9.17
CA GLU A 149 7.97 -14.13 -10.51
C GLU A 149 6.63 -13.41 -10.43
N ASP A 150 6.66 -12.14 -10.00
CA ASP A 150 5.47 -11.28 -9.94
C ASP A 150 5.47 -10.33 -11.14
N TYR A 151 4.42 -10.37 -11.98
CA TYR A 151 4.31 -9.54 -13.18
C TYR A 151 2.87 -9.31 -13.62
N SER A 152 2.67 -8.25 -14.40
CA SER A 152 1.40 -7.97 -15.06
C SER A 152 1.30 -8.76 -16.36
N ILE A 153 0.29 -9.61 -16.47
CA ILE A 153 0.02 -10.39 -17.71
C ILE A 153 -0.58 -9.46 -18.77
N ASP A 154 -1.55 -8.65 -18.37
CA ASP A 154 -2.20 -7.63 -19.19
C ASP A 154 -2.66 -6.46 -18.33
N ARG A 155 -3.59 -5.64 -18.84
CA ARG A 155 -4.12 -4.46 -18.12
C ARG A 155 -4.96 -4.80 -16.89
N HIS A 156 -5.41 -6.04 -16.72
CA HIS A 156 -6.27 -6.47 -15.62
C HIS A 156 -5.80 -7.72 -14.90
N LEU A 157 -4.90 -8.48 -15.50
CA LEU A 157 -4.40 -9.73 -14.94
C LEU A 157 -3.00 -9.56 -14.40
N PHE A 158 -2.81 -10.06 -13.19
CA PHE A 158 -1.54 -10.02 -12.46
C PHE A 158 -1.16 -11.42 -11.97
N HIS A 159 0.03 -11.88 -12.33
CA HIS A 159 0.63 -13.10 -11.81
C HIS A 159 1.36 -12.79 -10.51
N TRP A 160 1.06 -13.54 -9.47
CA TRP A 160 1.69 -13.41 -8.16
C TRP A 160 2.07 -14.79 -7.62
N GLN A 161 3.24 -14.87 -6.98
CA GLN A 161 3.70 -16.08 -6.30
C GLN A 161 3.62 -15.94 -4.79
N SER A 162 3.09 -16.96 -4.14
CA SER A 162 3.08 -17.04 -2.68
C SER A 162 4.51 -17.21 -2.13
N GLN A 163 4.64 -17.18 -0.79
CA GLN A 163 5.91 -17.49 -0.14
C GLN A 163 6.36 -18.91 -0.52
N SER A 164 7.68 -19.13 -0.66
CA SER A 164 8.31 -20.37 -1.11
C SER A 164 7.96 -21.62 -0.28
N THR A 165 7.45 -21.42 0.94
CA THR A 165 7.05 -22.52 1.85
C THR A 165 5.54 -22.76 1.86
N THR A 166 4.75 -21.99 1.11
CA THR A 166 3.28 -22.07 1.14
C THR A 166 2.79 -23.18 0.22
N THR A 167 2.02 -24.11 0.78
CA THR A 167 1.31 -25.14 0.00
C THR A 167 -0.19 -24.85 -0.08
N PRO A 168 -0.92 -25.38 -1.05
CA PRO A 168 -2.38 -25.24 -1.13
C PRO A 168 -3.11 -25.69 0.14
N GLU A 169 -2.61 -26.75 0.81
CA GLU A 169 -3.20 -27.31 2.03
C GLU A 169 -2.86 -26.52 3.31
N SER A 170 -1.83 -25.70 3.26
CA SER A 170 -1.45 -24.86 4.39
C SER A 170 -2.54 -23.84 4.72
N LYS A 171 -2.67 -23.44 5.99
CA LYS A 171 -3.63 -22.42 6.44
C LYS A 171 -3.53 -21.13 5.61
N THR A 172 -2.32 -20.72 5.24
CA THR A 172 -2.07 -19.54 4.42
C THR A 172 -2.49 -19.76 2.97
N GLY A 173 -2.15 -20.92 2.37
CA GLY A 173 -2.55 -21.28 1.01
C GLY A 173 -4.08 -21.37 0.89
N GLN A 174 -4.73 -22.07 1.79
CA GLN A 174 -6.20 -22.16 1.82
C GLN A 174 -6.86 -20.78 1.89
N ARG A 175 -6.32 -19.85 2.71
CA ARG A 175 -6.82 -18.48 2.78
C ARG A 175 -6.75 -17.75 1.44
N TYR A 176 -5.63 -17.89 0.70
CA TYR A 176 -5.50 -17.28 -0.61
C TYR A 176 -6.48 -17.90 -1.62
N LEU A 177 -6.57 -19.22 -1.64
CA LEU A 177 -7.35 -19.96 -2.63
C LEU A 177 -8.87 -19.88 -2.40
N SER A 178 -9.30 -19.82 -1.13
CA SER A 178 -10.73 -19.69 -0.77
C SER A 178 -11.24 -18.24 -0.74
N GLN A 179 -10.51 -17.29 -1.32
CA GLN A 179 -10.86 -15.86 -1.29
C GLN A 179 -12.31 -15.60 -1.72
N ARG A 180 -12.76 -16.23 -2.80
CA ARG A 180 -14.14 -16.03 -3.33
C ARG A 180 -15.21 -16.56 -2.39
N GLU A 181 -14.95 -17.70 -1.76
CA GLU A 181 -15.89 -18.40 -0.89
C GLU A 181 -16.02 -17.67 0.46
N THR A 182 -14.89 -17.19 1.00
CA THR A 182 -14.83 -16.52 2.30
C THR A 182 -15.16 -15.04 2.23
N GLY A 183 -15.23 -14.45 1.02
CA GLY A 183 -15.34 -13.01 0.82
C GLY A 183 -14.10 -12.24 1.28
N GLY A 184 -12.95 -12.91 1.31
CA GLY A 184 -11.64 -12.31 1.60
C GLY A 184 -11.28 -11.24 0.57
N ILE A 185 -10.54 -10.24 1.00
CA ILE A 185 -10.12 -9.11 0.18
C ILE A 185 -8.61 -9.21 -0.06
N VAL A 186 -8.17 -8.97 -1.28
CA VAL A 186 -6.75 -8.78 -1.61
C VAL A 186 -6.57 -7.34 -2.07
N LEU A 187 -5.65 -6.62 -1.42
CA LEU A 187 -5.19 -5.28 -1.82
C LEU A 187 -3.81 -5.41 -2.44
N LEU A 188 -3.67 -4.99 -3.70
CA LEU A 188 -2.40 -5.09 -4.42
C LEU A 188 -1.69 -3.73 -4.46
N PHE A 189 -0.47 -3.73 -3.96
CA PHE A 189 0.44 -2.58 -3.99
C PHE A 189 1.71 -2.97 -4.73
N VAL A 190 2.13 -2.17 -5.70
CA VAL A 190 3.32 -2.44 -6.50
C VAL A 190 4.29 -1.25 -6.48
N ARG A 191 5.57 -1.56 -6.59
CA ARG A 191 6.63 -0.60 -6.90
C ARG A 191 7.59 -1.20 -7.92
N SER A 192 8.22 -0.35 -8.73
CA SER A 192 9.15 -0.83 -9.76
C SER A 192 10.43 -1.42 -9.16
N ALA A 193 10.99 -0.78 -8.11
CA ALA A 193 12.22 -1.22 -7.44
C ALA A 193 12.13 -0.98 -5.93
N LYS A 194 13.03 -1.57 -5.15
CA LYS A 194 13.11 -1.39 -3.71
C LYS A 194 13.55 0.03 -3.32
N GLN A 195 14.49 0.57 -4.08
CA GLN A 195 15.08 1.90 -3.86
C GLN A 195 15.15 2.65 -5.18
N ASP A 196 15.14 3.98 -5.09
CA ASP A 196 15.43 4.87 -6.19
C ASP A 196 16.96 5.02 -6.42
N ALA A 197 17.34 5.84 -7.41
CA ALA A 197 18.75 6.13 -7.73
C ALA A 197 19.52 6.78 -6.55
N CYS A 198 18.82 7.47 -5.66
CA CYS A 198 19.38 8.10 -4.45
C CYS A 198 19.38 7.17 -3.23
N ARG A 199 19.01 5.88 -3.40
CA ARG A 199 18.86 4.87 -2.35
C ARG A 199 17.72 5.12 -1.35
N ASN A 200 16.77 5.98 -1.67
CA ASN A 200 15.56 6.15 -0.88
C ASN A 200 14.60 5.00 -1.16
N ALA A 201 13.87 4.54 -0.14
CA ALA A 201 12.86 3.52 -0.32
C ALA A 201 11.73 4.01 -1.23
N MET A 202 11.47 3.31 -2.33
CA MET A 202 10.38 3.67 -3.23
C MET A 202 9.02 3.38 -2.59
N ALA A 203 8.10 4.31 -2.76
CA ALA A 203 6.70 4.14 -2.39
C ALA A 203 6.01 3.06 -3.24
N TYR A 204 4.94 2.49 -2.71
CA TYR A 204 4.09 1.53 -3.39
C TYR A 204 2.88 2.24 -3.99
N THR A 205 2.59 2.01 -5.25
CA THR A 205 1.34 2.45 -5.89
C THR A 205 0.25 1.44 -5.58
N PHE A 206 -0.88 1.91 -5.08
CA PHE A 206 -2.06 1.09 -4.83
C PHE A 206 -2.78 0.79 -6.15
N LEU A 207 -2.89 -0.47 -6.53
CA LEU A 207 -3.59 -0.89 -7.75
C LEU A 207 -5.05 -1.29 -7.52
N GLY A 208 -5.53 -1.22 -6.28
CA GLY A 208 -6.90 -1.56 -5.93
C GLY A 208 -7.06 -3.00 -5.43
N THR A 209 -8.29 -3.48 -5.54
CA THR A 209 -8.68 -4.83 -5.14
C THR A 209 -8.41 -5.84 -6.25
N ALA A 210 -8.09 -7.07 -5.83
CA ALA A 210 -7.80 -8.18 -6.73
C ALA A 210 -8.60 -9.43 -6.37
N LYS A 211 -9.08 -10.15 -7.38
CA LYS A 211 -9.88 -11.39 -7.24
C LYS A 211 -9.13 -12.55 -7.89
N ILE A 212 -9.02 -13.65 -7.19
CA ILE A 212 -8.39 -14.87 -7.72
C ILE A 212 -9.12 -15.36 -8.97
N VAL A 213 -8.37 -15.69 -10.02
CA VAL A 213 -8.85 -16.29 -11.27
C VAL A 213 -8.51 -17.76 -11.33
N SER A 214 -7.23 -18.08 -11.17
CA SER A 214 -6.70 -19.44 -11.20
C SER A 214 -5.46 -19.55 -10.34
N HIS A 215 -5.06 -20.77 -10.05
CA HIS A 215 -3.81 -21.09 -9.36
C HIS A 215 -3.23 -22.40 -9.84
N GLU A 216 -1.92 -22.54 -9.66
CA GLU A 216 -1.20 -23.79 -9.93
C GLU A 216 0.04 -23.92 -9.05
N GLY A 217 0.57 -25.12 -8.97
CA GLY A 217 1.82 -25.40 -8.26
C GLY A 217 1.69 -25.39 -6.73
N SER A 218 2.84 -25.55 -6.09
CA SER A 218 3.01 -25.60 -4.65
C SER A 218 4.46 -25.23 -4.30
N GLN A 219 4.66 -24.41 -3.27
CA GLN A 219 5.99 -24.04 -2.73
C GLN A 219 6.94 -23.33 -3.72
N PRO A 220 6.53 -22.25 -4.40
CA PRO A 220 5.35 -21.41 -4.15
C PRO A 220 4.12 -21.82 -4.95
N ILE A 221 2.95 -21.31 -4.56
CA ILE A 221 1.72 -21.35 -5.36
C ILE A 221 1.75 -20.17 -6.32
N SER A 222 1.62 -20.41 -7.62
CA SER A 222 1.40 -19.37 -8.63
C SER A 222 -0.08 -19.04 -8.72
N ILE A 223 -0.45 -17.79 -8.56
CA ILE A 223 -1.84 -17.35 -8.56
C ILE A 223 -2.03 -16.21 -9.56
N ILE A 224 -3.06 -16.32 -10.39
CA ILE A 224 -3.49 -15.24 -11.28
C ILE A 224 -4.63 -14.50 -10.61
N TYR A 225 -4.45 -13.20 -10.44
CA TYR A 225 -5.45 -12.27 -9.93
C TYR A 225 -5.97 -11.37 -11.04
N ARG A 226 -7.28 -11.07 -10.99
CA ARG A 226 -7.91 -10.02 -11.80
C ARG A 226 -8.12 -8.79 -10.93
N LEU A 227 -7.60 -7.66 -11.38
CA LEU A 227 -7.80 -6.36 -10.73
C LEU A 227 -9.11 -5.73 -11.20
N ASP A 228 -9.79 -5.04 -10.29
CA ASP A 228 -11.00 -4.29 -10.59
C ASP A 228 -10.68 -3.01 -11.39
N HIS A 229 -9.47 -2.47 -11.25
CA HIS A 229 -8.98 -1.30 -11.98
C HIS A 229 -7.83 -1.68 -12.95
N PRO A 230 -7.71 -0.99 -14.12
CA PRO A 230 -6.63 -1.27 -15.07
C PRO A 230 -5.24 -0.99 -14.47
N ILE A 231 -4.30 -1.87 -14.74
CA ILE A 231 -2.90 -1.67 -14.33
C ILE A 231 -2.28 -0.54 -15.18
N PRO A 232 -1.68 0.48 -14.57
CA PRO A 232 -0.99 1.55 -15.31
C PRO A 232 0.11 0.99 -16.20
N ALA A 233 0.27 1.55 -17.40
CA ALA A 233 1.21 1.09 -18.42
C ALA A 233 2.66 0.97 -17.91
N LYS A 234 3.06 1.81 -16.97
CA LYS A 234 4.41 1.78 -16.34
C LYS A 234 4.70 0.48 -15.56
N TYR A 235 3.67 -0.29 -15.21
CA TYR A 235 3.78 -1.57 -14.50
C TYR A 235 3.47 -2.78 -15.37
N ILE A 236 3.10 -2.58 -16.64
CA ILE A 236 2.92 -3.68 -17.59
C ILE A 236 4.31 -4.03 -18.13
N THR A 237 4.82 -5.20 -17.75
CA THR A 237 6.03 -5.74 -18.32
C THR A 237 5.73 -6.06 -19.80
N LYS A 238 6.49 -5.45 -20.73
CA LYS A 238 6.46 -5.93 -22.13
C LYS A 238 6.96 -7.37 -22.08
N THR A 239 6.08 -8.34 -22.22
CA THR A 239 6.48 -9.67 -22.62
C THR A 239 7.19 -9.50 -23.96
N ASP A 240 8.47 -9.86 -24.01
CA ASP A 240 9.17 -9.97 -25.27
C ASP A 240 8.35 -10.89 -26.18
N SER A 241 7.73 -10.28 -27.18
CA SER A 241 7.00 -10.98 -28.24
C SER A 241 8.01 -11.59 -29.23
N SER A 242 9.00 -12.31 -28.69
CA SER A 242 9.98 -13.10 -29.43
C SER A 242 9.75 -14.58 -29.12
N GLY A 243 8.76 -15.13 -29.79
CA GLY A 243 8.63 -16.58 -29.80
C GLY A 243 7.22 -17.09 -30.01
N VAL A 244 6.63 -16.85 -31.17
CA VAL A 244 5.89 -17.91 -31.91
C VAL A 244 5.78 -17.40 -33.38
N LEU A 245 6.57 -17.96 -34.24
CA LEU A 245 6.25 -18.26 -35.61
C LEU A 245 6.20 -19.77 -35.74
#